data_91da661949306f025806445a9b20d426
#
_entry.id   91da661949306f025806445a9b20d426
#
_cell.length_a   1.000
_cell.length_b   1.000
_cell.length_c   1.000
_cell.angle_alpha   90.00
_cell.angle_beta   90.00
_cell.angle_gamma   90.00
#
_symmetry.space_group_name_H-M   'P 1'
#
loop_
_entity.id
_entity.type
_entity.pdbx_description
1 polymer ?
#
loop_
_entity_poly.entity_id
_entity_poly.type
_entity_poly.pdbx_seq_one_letter_code
_entity_poly.pdbx_strand_id
1 'polypeptide(L)'
;LGLNSRTFNMAHMARAAMEGATMGMNYGLNRMRELGINPEEIRLTGGGARNRAWRQIAADIFNVEVVCLEIDEGAAYGAALQAMWTYLNHIGEKTTIQEVTDRFVKVDEGTRVKPKPSNVRIYRELQRLQDRLSRRLRGIFRMHREYLNRYVA
;
A
#
# COMPACT_ATOMS: atom_id res chain seq x y z
N LEU A 1 21.36 -3.54 0.07
CA LEU A 1 21.77 -4.91 0.40
C LEU A 1 21.46 -5.85 -0.76
N GLY A 2 22.32 -6.85 -1.00
CA GLY A 2 22.10 -7.86 -2.06
C GLY A 2 22.41 -7.39 -3.48
N LEU A 3 22.94 -6.20 -3.69
CA LEU A 3 23.35 -5.72 -5.00
C LEU A 3 24.63 -6.43 -5.45
N ASN A 4 24.61 -7.00 -6.65
CA ASN A 4 25.77 -7.65 -7.27
C ASN A 4 25.64 -7.54 -8.80
N SER A 5 26.63 -8.07 -9.55
CA SER A 5 26.66 -7.96 -11.02
C SER A 5 25.44 -8.59 -11.73
N ARG A 6 24.76 -9.56 -11.12
CA ARG A 6 23.55 -10.19 -11.67
C ARG A 6 22.28 -9.40 -11.37
N THR A 7 22.24 -8.68 -10.22
CA THR A 7 21.06 -7.94 -9.76
C THR A 7 21.15 -6.44 -10.08
N PHE A 8 22.29 -5.95 -10.54
CA PHE A 8 22.46 -4.56 -10.96
C PHE A 8 21.90 -4.32 -12.37
N ASN A 9 20.60 -4.34 -12.49
CA ASN A 9 19.88 -4.02 -13.72
C ASN A 9 18.53 -3.35 -13.39
N MET A 10 17.96 -2.69 -14.39
CA MET A 10 16.75 -1.88 -14.24
C MET A 10 15.57 -2.68 -13.66
N ALA A 11 15.38 -3.93 -14.09
CA ALA A 11 14.25 -4.75 -13.63
C ALA A 11 14.35 -5.08 -12.14
N HIS A 12 15.53 -5.44 -11.65
CA HIS A 12 15.73 -5.69 -10.21
C HIS A 12 15.64 -4.42 -9.40
N MET A 13 16.14 -3.29 -9.90
CA MET A 13 16.04 -1.99 -9.22
C MET A 13 14.58 -1.55 -9.09
N ALA A 14 13.81 -1.62 -10.19
CA ALA A 14 12.38 -1.30 -10.15
C ALA A 14 11.60 -2.23 -9.20
N ARG A 15 11.87 -3.54 -9.23
CA ARG A 15 11.27 -4.49 -8.31
C ARG A 15 11.62 -4.17 -6.85
N ALA A 16 12.88 -3.91 -6.56
CA ALA A 16 13.34 -3.56 -5.21
C ALA A 16 12.65 -2.29 -4.67
N ALA A 17 12.40 -1.29 -5.54
CA ALA A 17 11.67 -0.09 -5.18
C ALA A 17 10.19 -0.41 -4.82
N MET A 18 9.50 -1.22 -5.63
CA MET A 18 8.13 -1.67 -5.34
C MET A 18 8.05 -2.48 -4.04
N GLU A 19 8.97 -3.42 -3.84
CA GLU A 19 9.04 -4.24 -2.62
C GLU A 19 9.31 -3.38 -1.38
N GLY A 20 10.28 -2.47 -1.46
CA GLY A 20 10.64 -1.58 -0.35
C GLY A 20 9.50 -0.65 0.06
N ALA A 21 8.81 -0.04 -0.91
CA ALA A 21 7.63 0.79 -0.65
C ALA A 21 6.50 -0.02 -0.01
N THR A 22 6.22 -1.22 -0.53
CA THR A 22 5.16 -2.10 -0.01
C THR A 22 5.47 -2.60 1.41
N MET A 23 6.73 -2.95 1.70
CA MET A 23 7.15 -3.33 3.06
C MET A 23 7.05 -2.17 4.05
N GLY A 24 7.27 -0.93 3.59
CA GLY A 24 7.01 0.27 4.39
C GLY A 24 5.53 0.40 4.77
N MET A 25 4.62 0.17 3.81
CA MET A 25 3.17 0.14 4.08
C MET A 25 2.78 -1.02 5.00
N ASN A 26 3.38 -2.20 4.81
CA ASN A 26 3.11 -3.37 5.65
C ASN A 26 3.56 -3.17 7.11
N TYR A 27 4.57 -2.35 7.36
CA TYR A 27 4.90 -1.94 8.72
C TYR A 27 3.71 -1.28 9.41
N GLY A 28 3.02 -0.36 8.74
CA GLY A 28 1.79 0.27 9.25
C GLY A 28 0.65 -0.75 9.42
N LEU A 29 0.43 -1.61 8.42
CA LEU A 29 -0.59 -2.66 8.50
C LEU A 29 -0.36 -3.62 9.67
N ASN A 30 0.90 -3.97 9.96
CA ASN A 30 1.22 -4.80 11.12
C ASN A 30 0.89 -4.11 12.45
N ARG A 31 1.01 -2.78 12.52
CA ARG A 31 0.55 -2.00 13.70
C ARG A 31 -0.96 -2.04 13.86
N MET A 32 -1.71 -1.97 12.76
CA MET A 32 -3.16 -2.14 12.80
C MET A 32 -3.56 -3.54 13.28
N ARG A 33 -2.85 -4.57 12.84
CA ARG A 33 -3.05 -5.95 13.30
C ARG A 33 -2.80 -6.13 14.79
N GLU A 34 -1.77 -5.48 15.33
CA GLU A 34 -1.49 -5.46 16.78
C GLU A 34 -2.63 -4.81 17.59
N LEU A 35 -3.42 -3.94 16.95
CA LEU A 35 -4.64 -3.34 17.52
C LEU A 35 -5.90 -4.16 17.26
N GLY A 36 -5.77 -5.37 16.71
CA GLY A 36 -6.89 -6.28 16.42
C GLY A 36 -7.57 -6.07 15.08
N ILE A 37 -7.08 -5.15 14.23
CA ILE A 37 -7.64 -4.90 12.90
C ILE A 37 -6.98 -5.84 11.89
N ASN A 38 -7.70 -6.87 11.47
CA ASN A 38 -7.21 -7.87 10.52
C ASN A 38 -8.03 -7.79 9.22
N PRO A 39 -7.56 -7.08 8.19
CA PRO A 39 -8.28 -6.99 6.92
C PRO A 39 -8.26 -8.33 6.19
N GLU A 40 -9.38 -8.70 5.59
CA GLU A 40 -9.51 -9.86 4.72
C GLU A 40 -9.22 -9.51 3.25
N GLU A 41 -9.38 -8.24 2.90
CA GLU A 41 -9.16 -7.70 1.57
C GLU A 41 -8.46 -6.33 1.66
N ILE A 42 -7.56 -6.06 0.73
CA ILE A 42 -6.95 -4.74 0.55
C ILE A 42 -7.32 -4.21 -0.83
N ARG A 43 -7.94 -3.05 -0.86
CA ARG A 43 -8.31 -2.35 -2.08
C ARG A 43 -7.21 -1.36 -2.46
N LEU A 44 -6.58 -1.58 -3.61
CA LEU A 44 -5.55 -0.69 -4.15
C LEU A 44 -6.17 0.33 -5.10
N THR A 45 -5.64 1.54 -5.05
CA THR A 45 -6.00 2.65 -5.93
C THR A 45 -4.75 3.42 -6.35
N GLY A 46 -4.87 4.24 -7.39
CA GLY A 46 -3.79 5.05 -7.93
C GLY A 46 -2.87 4.30 -8.90
N GLY A 47 -1.88 5.00 -9.45
CA GLY A 47 -1.05 4.51 -10.56
C GLY A 47 -0.33 3.18 -10.32
N GLY A 48 0.11 2.90 -9.08
CA GLY A 48 0.73 1.62 -8.72
C GLY A 48 -0.21 0.42 -8.84
N ALA A 49 -1.51 0.64 -8.61
CA ALA A 49 -2.53 -0.40 -8.69
C ALA A 49 -2.68 -1.00 -10.09
N ARG A 50 -2.40 -0.22 -11.16
CA ARG A 50 -2.42 -0.69 -12.54
C ARG A 50 -1.35 -1.72 -12.86
N ASN A 51 -0.26 -1.75 -12.10
CA ASN A 51 0.86 -2.67 -12.33
C ASN A 51 0.57 -4.04 -11.74
N ARG A 52 0.34 -5.05 -12.60
CA ARG A 52 0.04 -6.43 -12.18
C ARG A 52 1.13 -7.03 -11.28
N ALA A 53 2.40 -6.76 -11.57
CA ALA A 53 3.51 -7.27 -10.76
C ALA A 53 3.48 -6.65 -9.35
N TRP A 54 3.17 -5.35 -9.25
CA TRP A 54 3.07 -4.68 -7.96
C TRP A 54 1.87 -5.17 -7.15
N ARG A 55 0.71 -5.44 -7.79
CA ARG A 55 -0.44 -6.06 -7.10
C ARG A 55 -0.07 -7.39 -6.47
N GLN A 56 0.67 -8.25 -7.21
CA GLN A 56 1.12 -9.54 -6.67
C GLN A 56 2.11 -9.35 -5.51
N ILE A 57 3.08 -8.42 -5.64
CA ILE A 57 4.02 -8.08 -4.56
C ILE A 57 3.24 -7.61 -3.31
N ALA A 58 2.23 -6.77 -3.49
CA ALA A 58 1.40 -6.28 -2.40
C ALA A 58 0.64 -7.44 -1.71
N ALA A 59 -0.03 -8.30 -2.48
CA ALA A 59 -0.71 -9.47 -1.93
C ALA A 59 0.24 -10.38 -1.13
N ASP A 60 1.41 -10.64 -1.68
CA ASP A 60 2.42 -11.53 -1.06
C ASP A 60 3.02 -10.92 0.22
N ILE A 61 3.31 -9.61 0.24
CA ILE A 61 3.87 -8.91 1.40
C ILE A 61 2.82 -8.72 2.49
N PHE A 62 1.62 -8.28 2.12
CA PHE A 62 0.52 -8.08 3.08
C PHE A 62 -0.06 -9.41 3.58
N ASN A 63 0.14 -10.50 2.85
CA ASN A 63 -0.49 -11.81 3.08
C ASN A 63 -2.02 -11.69 3.18
N VAL A 64 -2.61 -10.94 2.26
CA VAL A 64 -4.04 -10.65 2.15
C VAL A 64 -4.40 -10.56 0.67
N GLU A 65 -5.63 -10.90 0.31
CA GLU A 65 -6.12 -10.68 -1.05
C GLU A 65 -6.09 -9.19 -1.40
N VAL A 66 -5.69 -8.90 -2.63
CA VAL A 66 -5.60 -7.53 -3.15
C VAL A 66 -6.47 -7.43 -4.38
N VAL A 67 -7.26 -6.36 -4.48
CA VAL A 67 -8.10 -6.03 -5.62
C VAL A 67 -8.02 -4.53 -5.90
N CYS A 68 -8.28 -4.10 -7.13
CA CYS A 68 -8.38 -2.68 -7.46
C CYS A 68 -9.84 -2.22 -7.47
N LEU A 69 -10.05 -0.93 -7.33
CA LEU A 69 -11.34 -0.32 -7.60
C LEU A 69 -11.53 -0.16 -9.12
N GLU A 70 -12.78 -0.19 -9.60
CA GLU A 70 -13.11 0.14 -10.99
C GLU A 70 -12.71 1.57 -11.36
N ILE A 71 -12.72 2.47 -10.36
CA ILE A 71 -12.33 3.88 -10.50
C ILE A 71 -10.96 4.10 -9.85
N ASP A 72 -9.96 4.41 -10.68
CA ASP A 72 -8.57 4.58 -10.25
C ASP A 72 -8.32 5.85 -9.41
N GLU A 73 -9.09 6.92 -9.64
CA GLU A 73 -8.94 8.22 -8.97
C GLU A 73 -9.61 8.22 -7.58
N GLY A 74 -9.17 7.32 -6.71
CA GLY A 74 -9.81 7.05 -5.41
C GLY A 74 -10.01 8.28 -4.53
N ALA A 75 -9.06 9.22 -4.50
CA ALA A 75 -9.18 10.43 -3.70
C ALA A 75 -10.28 11.37 -4.22
N ALA A 76 -10.29 11.66 -5.53
CA ALA A 76 -11.30 12.51 -6.16
C ALA A 76 -12.68 11.85 -6.09
N TYR A 77 -12.74 10.53 -6.30
CA TYR A 77 -13.98 9.77 -6.20
C TYR A 77 -14.54 9.77 -4.77
N GLY A 78 -13.69 9.56 -3.78
CA GLY A 78 -14.09 9.63 -2.37
C GLY A 78 -14.63 11.01 -1.97
N ALA A 79 -14.01 12.09 -2.46
CA ALA A 79 -14.49 13.44 -2.25
C ALA A 79 -15.87 13.68 -2.89
N ALA A 80 -16.09 13.15 -4.12
CA ALA A 80 -17.38 13.24 -4.80
C ALA A 80 -18.49 12.48 -4.05
N LEU A 81 -18.19 11.28 -3.53
CA LEU A 81 -19.14 10.50 -2.74
C LEU A 81 -19.49 11.20 -1.42
N GLN A 82 -18.52 11.82 -0.77
CA GLN A 82 -18.74 12.60 0.45
C GLN A 82 -19.61 13.85 0.17
N ALA A 83 -19.35 14.56 -0.92
CA ALA A 83 -20.17 15.69 -1.33
C ALA A 83 -21.62 15.26 -1.64
N MET A 84 -21.78 14.16 -2.35
CA MET A 84 -23.09 13.54 -2.63
C MET A 84 -23.83 13.18 -1.34
N TRP A 85 -23.19 12.51 -0.40
CA TRP A 85 -23.77 12.17 0.89
C TRP A 85 -24.22 13.41 1.66
N THR A 86 -23.39 14.45 1.69
CA THR A 86 -23.71 15.70 2.34
C THR A 86 -24.92 16.38 1.69
N TYR A 87 -24.97 16.42 0.36
CA TYR A 87 -26.08 17.00 -0.39
C TYR A 87 -27.40 16.26 -0.14
N LEU A 88 -27.40 14.92 -0.21
CA LEU A 88 -28.60 14.10 0.04
C LEU A 88 -29.18 14.38 1.44
N ASN A 89 -28.33 14.44 2.46
CA ASN A 89 -28.79 14.76 3.82
C ASN A 89 -29.29 16.21 3.94
N HIS A 90 -28.71 17.15 3.18
CA HIS A 90 -29.16 18.54 3.17
C HIS A 90 -30.58 18.71 2.60
N ILE A 91 -30.92 17.93 1.56
CA ILE A 91 -32.26 17.96 0.95
C ILE A 91 -33.28 17.09 1.69
N GLY A 92 -32.91 16.47 2.82
CA GLY A 92 -33.79 15.70 3.68
C GLY A 92 -33.84 14.20 3.37
N GLU A 93 -33.07 13.70 2.39
CA GLU A 93 -32.88 12.27 2.18
C GLU A 93 -31.88 11.75 3.23
N LYS A 94 -32.40 11.19 4.31
CA LYS A 94 -31.59 10.58 5.37
C LYS A 94 -30.87 9.35 4.84
N THR A 95 -29.61 9.52 4.43
CA THR A 95 -28.76 8.43 3.97
C THR A 95 -27.43 8.39 4.72
N THR A 96 -26.87 7.23 4.90
CA THR A 96 -25.56 7.03 5.51
C THR A 96 -24.47 7.04 4.45
N ILE A 97 -23.24 7.39 4.86
CA ILE A 97 -22.09 7.27 3.93
C ILE A 97 -21.86 5.82 3.49
N GLN A 98 -22.20 4.85 4.34
CA GLN A 98 -22.12 3.43 4.02
C GLN A 98 -23.05 3.06 2.85
N GLU A 99 -24.31 3.49 2.87
CA GLU A 99 -25.25 3.25 1.77
C GLU A 99 -24.76 3.86 0.45
N VAL A 100 -24.18 5.06 0.50
CA VAL A 100 -23.57 5.69 -0.68
C VAL A 100 -22.38 4.87 -1.18
N THR A 101 -21.46 4.47 -0.30
CA THR A 101 -20.30 3.68 -0.70
C THR A 101 -20.66 2.31 -1.22
N ASP A 102 -21.60 1.59 -0.60
CA ASP A 102 -22.04 0.26 -1.04
C ASP A 102 -22.68 0.30 -2.44
N ARG A 103 -23.34 1.42 -2.76
CA ARG A 103 -23.95 1.61 -4.08
C ARG A 103 -22.94 1.91 -5.18
N PHE A 104 -21.94 2.73 -4.89
CA PHE A 104 -21.07 3.32 -5.92
C PHE A 104 -19.66 2.75 -5.95
N VAL A 105 -19.10 2.28 -4.82
CA VAL A 105 -17.74 1.73 -4.80
C VAL A 105 -17.76 0.28 -5.27
N LYS A 106 -17.24 0.06 -6.46
CA LYS A 106 -17.14 -1.27 -7.07
C LYS A 106 -15.68 -1.68 -7.20
N VAL A 107 -15.44 -2.97 -7.08
CA VAL A 107 -14.13 -3.58 -7.29
C VAL A 107 -14.06 -4.20 -8.69
N ASP A 108 -12.90 -4.06 -9.33
CA ASP A 108 -12.59 -4.77 -10.57
C ASP A 108 -12.07 -6.18 -10.23
N GLU A 109 -12.97 -7.16 -10.23
CA GLU A 109 -12.64 -8.55 -9.93
C GLU A 109 -11.58 -9.15 -10.85
N GLY A 110 -11.43 -8.64 -12.08
CA GLY A 110 -10.38 -9.05 -13.00
C GLY A 110 -8.97 -8.69 -12.52
N THR A 111 -8.87 -7.80 -11.53
CA THR A 111 -7.60 -7.39 -10.92
C THR A 111 -7.23 -8.16 -9.66
N ARG A 112 -8.15 -8.96 -9.12
CA ARG A 112 -7.97 -9.70 -7.86
C ARG A 112 -6.77 -10.63 -7.91
N VAL A 113 -5.91 -10.56 -6.90
CA VAL A 113 -4.76 -11.45 -6.73
C VAL A 113 -4.69 -11.98 -5.31
N LYS A 114 -4.36 -13.27 -5.21
CA LYS A 114 -4.18 -13.96 -3.93
C LYS A 114 -2.69 -14.05 -3.57
N PRO A 115 -2.35 -14.02 -2.29
CA PRO A 115 -1.00 -14.22 -1.84
C PRO A 115 -0.51 -15.65 -2.17
N LYS A 116 0.74 -15.74 -2.62
CA LYS A 116 1.42 -17.02 -2.88
C LYS A 116 2.17 -17.46 -1.63
N PRO A 117 1.83 -18.60 -1.00
CA PRO A 117 2.44 -19.00 0.28
C PRO A 117 3.97 -19.08 0.27
N SER A 118 4.56 -19.46 -0.86
CA SER A 118 6.02 -19.48 -1.03
C SER A 118 6.64 -18.08 -0.90
N ASN A 119 6.01 -17.08 -1.54
CA ASN A 119 6.49 -15.71 -1.53
C ASN A 119 6.23 -15.04 -0.17
N VAL A 120 5.06 -15.28 0.43
CA VAL A 120 4.72 -14.78 1.76
C VAL A 120 5.80 -15.16 2.77
N ARG A 121 6.29 -16.41 2.74
CA ARG A 121 7.35 -16.86 3.63
C ARG A 121 8.63 -16.06 3.45
N ILE A 122 9.04 -15.83 2.18
CA ILE A 122 10.25 -15.06 1.85
C ILE A 122 10.10 -13.60 2.31
N TYR A 123 8.95 -12.96 1.99
CA TYR A 123 8.71 -11.57 2.36
C TYR A 123 8.58 -11.35 3.86
N ARG A 124 8.10 -12.34 4.60
CA ARG A 124 8.08 -12.27 6.08
C ARG A 124 9.49 -12.15 6.67
N GLU A 125 10.44 -12.90 6.16
CA GLU A 125 11.84 -12.79 6.59
C GLU A 125 12.47 -11.46 6.16
N LEU A 126 12.20 -11.03 4.93
CA LEU A 126 12.70 -9.76 4.42
C LEU A 126 12.12 -8.56 5.18
N GLN A 127 10.84 -8.62 5.57
CA GLN A 127 10.21 -7.60 6.42
C GLN A 127 10.91 -7.47 7.78
N ARG A 128 11.20 -8.60 8.43
CA ARG A 128 11.93 -8.60 9.70
C ARG A 128 13.30 -7.94 9.57
N LEU A 129 14.01 -8.23 8.46
CA LEU A 129 15.30 -7.62 8.18
C LEU A 129 15.17 -6.11 7.97
N GLN A 130 14.21 -5.66 7.18
CA GLN A 130 13.96 -4.24 6.90
C GLN A 130 13.58 -3.47 8.17
N ASP A 131 12.70 -4.03 9.00
CA ASP A 131 12.28 -3.41 10.26
C ASP A 131 13.45 -3.24 11.22
N ARG A 132 14.34 -4.24 11.29
CA ARG A 132 15.55 -4.17 12.10
C ARG A 132 16.51 -3.12 11.55
N LEU A 133 16.73 -3.10 10.23
CA LEU A 133 17.60 -2.14 9.56
C LEU A 133 17.14 -0.70 9.78
N SER A 134 15.85 -0.42 9.54
CA SER A 134 15.26 0.90 9.72
C SER A 134 15.45 1.44 11.16
N ARG A 135 15.23 0.57 12.15
CA ARG A 135 15.45 0.95 13.54
C ARG A 135 16.91 1.24 13.85
N ARG A 136 17.83 0.43 13.32
CA ARG A 136 19.28 0.59 13.55
C ARG A 136 19.85 1.83 12.83
N LEU A 137 19.33 2.17 11.67
CA LEU A 137 19.79 3.31 10.88
C LEU A 137 19.13 4.65 11.25
N ARG A 138 18.20 4.66 12.21
CA ARG A 138 17.46 5.89 12.59
C ARG A 138 18.37 7.07 12.94
N GLY A 139 19.47 6.81 13.67
CA GLY A 139 20.47 7.82 13.99
C GLY A 139 21.19 8.36 12.77
N ILE A 140 21.58 7.46 11.86
CA ILE A 140 22.26 7.81 10.61
C ILE A 140 21.34 8.65 9.70
N PHE A 141 20.07 8.28 9.58
CA PHE A 141 19.10 9.07 8.80
C PHE A 141 18.89 10.48 9.34
N ARG A 142 18.95 10.67 10.67
CA ARG A 142 18.91 11.99 11.30
C ARG A 142 20.16 12.81 10.94
N MET A 143 21.33 12.25 11.12
CA MET A 143 22.60 12.91 10.77
C MET A 143 22.65 13.30 9.28
N HIS A 144 22.18 12.41 8.39
CA HIS A 144 22.12 12.69 6.97
C HIS A 144 21.14 13.84 6.64
N ARG A 145 20.00 13.90 7.31
CA ARG A 145 19.06 15.02 7.17
C ARG A 145 19.66 16.35 7.62
N GLU A 146 20.37 16.36 8.74
CA GLU A 146 21.07 17.53 9.23
C GLU A 146 22.15 18.01 8.24
N TYR A 147 22.90 17.07 7.65
CA TYR A 147 23.83 17.35 6.58
C TYR A 147 23.15 18.00 5.36
N LEU A 148 22.07 17.41 4.86
CA LEU A 148 21.32 17.95 3.71
C LEU A 148 20.82 19.36 3.98
N ASN A 149 20.23 19.61 5.15
CA ASN A 149 19.74 20.93 5.53
C ASN A 149 20.86 21.98 5.63
N ARG A 150 22.09 21.56 5.96
CA ARG A 150 23.23 22.49 6.10
C ARG A 150 23.92 22.81 4.79
N TYR A 151 24.01 21.86 3.86
CA TYR A 151 24.90 21.94 2.71
C TYR A 151 24.22 21.80 1.34
N VAL A 152 22.97 21.37 1.29
CA VAL A 152 22.27 21.05 0.02
C VAL A 152 20.94 21.81 -0.13
N ALA A 153 20.33 22.23 0.96
CA ALA A 153 19.16 23.13 0.98
C ALA A 153 19.64 24.58 1.06
#